data_935612bb4935a012adbe108d572bd090
#
_entry.id   935612bb4935a012adbe108d572bd090
#
_cell.length_a   1.000
_cell.length_b   1.000
_cell.length_c   1.000
_cell.angle_alpha   90.00
_cell.angle_beta   90.00
_cell.angle_gamma   90.00
#
_symmetry.space_group_name_H-M   'P 1'
#
loop_
_entity.id
_entity.type
_entity.pdbx_description
1 polymer ?
#
loop_
_entity_poly.entity_id
_entity_poly.type
_entity_poly.pdbx_seq_one_letter_code
_entity_poly.pdbx_strand_id
1 'polypeptide(L)'
;QVRGDEIFNITHHSDGKMTVRAHCEIHDPDPTVMRDIVYSTDENFNPMDCHVRLTIGDEFMGSGWFKFNLDENRSGNIECESYGPSIGRLSQRTETEGPFDGFGTHPIIGDAQMCRVIDRSNGPTRRNVRVFLPSPDHRGATPPIVSEVNIGLEYVGDETVTVEAGTFDCFHFRYVDDEGPGMGGTQHPSYDMWVTKDDFIFVQGGVGGYMATWYELIELDRPTIG
;
A
#
# COMPACT_ATOMS: atom_id res chain seq x y z
N GLN A 1 9.14 -1.83 22.01
CA GLN A 1 8.70 -3.17 21.58
C GLN A 1 8.58 -3.16 20.06
N VAL A 2 9.21 -4.14 19.39
CA VAL A 2 9.01 -4.36 17.95
C VAL A 2 7.57 -4.87 17.76
N ARG A 3 6.81 -4.21 16.88
CA ARG A 3 5.40 -4.51 16.63
C ARG A 3 5.17 -5.23 15.31
N GLY A 4 6.20 -5.41 14.53
CA GLY A 4 6.16 -6.09 13.24
C GLY A 4 7.37 -5.76 12.40
N ASP A 5 7.44 -6.34 11.23
CA ASP A 5 8.46 -6.09 10.22
C ASP A 5 7.91 -6.30 8.82
N GLU A 6 8.62 -5.75 7.84
CA GLU A 6 8.31 -5.91 6.43
C GLU A 6 9.60 -6.10 5.63
N ILE A 7 9.61 -7.12 4.80
CA ILE A 7 10.67 -7.36 3.81
C ILE A 7 10.06 -7.19 2.42
N PHE A 8 10.67 -6.36 1.60
CA PHE A 8 10.20 -6.15 0.24
C PHE A 8 11.31 -6.25 -0.80
N ASN A 9 10.91 -6.54 -2.02
CA ASN A 9 11.78 -6.52 -3.20
C ASN A 9 11.05 -5.83 -4.35
N ILE A 10 11.71 -4.89 -5.02
CA ILE A 10 11.19 -4.21 -6.20
C ILE A 10 12.02 -4.63 -7.41
N THR A 11 11.34 -5.15 -8.42
CA THR A 11 11.94 -5.46 -9.72
C THR A 11 11.48 -4.43 -10.73
N HIS A 12 12.42 -3.66 -11.28
CA HIS A 12 12.19 -2.82 -12.45
C HIS A 12 12.49 -3.62 -13.72
N HIS A 13 11.49 -3.73 -14.59
CA HIS A 13 11.59 -4.45 -15.84
C HIS A 13 12.11 -3.52 -16.95
N SER A 14 12.74 -4.09 -17.97
CA SER A 14 13.32 -3.33 -19.10
C SER A 14 12.28 -2.58 -19.95
N ASP A 15 11.01 -2.96 -19.86
CA ASP A 15 9.88 -2.30 -20.52
C ASP A 15 9.19 -1.23 -19.66
N GLY A 16 9.80 -0.86 -18.53
CA GLY A 16 9.31 0.17 -17.61
C GLY A 16 8.33 -0.33 -16.55
N LYS A 17 7.85 -1.55 -16.66
CA LYS A 17 6.98 -2.17 -15.64
C LYS A 17 7.72 -2.37 -14.32
N MET A 18 6.95 -2.48 -13.24
CA MET A 18 7.49 -2.73 -11.91
C MET A 18 6.73 -3.89 -11.26
N THR A 19 7.45 -4.75 -10.53
CA THR A 19 6.84 -5.76 -9.67
C THR A 19 7.37 -5.62 -8.25
N VAL A 20 6.47 -5.41 -7.31
CA VAL A 20 6.74 -5.38 -5.86
C VAL A 20 6.37 -6.73 -5.26
N ARG A 21 7.26 -7.27 -4.45
CA ARG A 21 6.99 -8.43 -3.58
C ARG A 21 7.23 -7.97 -2.16
N ALA A 22 6.26 -8.20 -1.28
CA ALA A 22 6.44 -7.88 0.12
C ALA A 22 5.87 -8.99 1.00
N HIS A 23 6.57 -9.22 2.09
CA HIS A 23 6.13 -10.00 3.23
C HIS A 23 6.07 -9.08 4.43
N CYS A 24 4.90 -8.94 5.05
CA CYS A 24 4.77 -8.15 6.27
C CYS A 24 4.16 -8.95 7.41
N GLU A 25 4.66 -8.72 8.60
CA GLU A 25 4.18 -9.28 9.85
C GLU A 25 3.79 -8.15 10.82
N ILE A 26 2.58 -8.20 11.34
CA ILE A 26 2.07 -7.28 12.37
C ILE A 26 1.79 -8.09 13.62
N HIS A 27 2.70 -8.00 14.60
CA HIS A 27 2.65 -8.80 15.83
C HIS A 27 1.72 -8.23 16.91
N ASP A 28 1.40 -6.94 16.84
CA ASP A 28 0.60 -6.26 17.83
C ASP A 28 -0.50 -5.42 17.18
N PRO A 29 -1.78 -5.61 17.59
CA PRO A 29 -2.25 -6.56 18.61
C PRO A 29 -2.21 -8.01 18.15
N ASP A 30 -1.94 -8.93 19.07
CA ASP A 30 -2.05 -10.37 18.86
C ASP A 30 -3.50 -10.78 18.47
N PRO A 31 -3.72 -11.77 17.57
CA PRO A 31 -2.73 -12.62 16.91
C PRO A 31 -2.02 -11.93 15.74
N THR A 32 -0.78 -12.35 15.47
CA THR A 32 0.03 -11.82 14.36
C THR A 32 -0.69 -11.92 13.01
N VAL A 33 -0.71 -10.84 12.26
CA VAL A 33 -1.17 -10.81 10.87
C VAL A 33 0.04 -10.93 9.97
N MET A 34 0.08 -11.96 9.13
CA MET A 34 1.13 -12.17 8.13
C MET A 34 0.53 -12.04 6.74
N ARG A 35 1.15 -11.26 5.89
CA ARG A 35 0.69 -11.05 4.52
C ARG A 35 1.85 -11.12 3.54
N ASP A 36 1.64 -11.93 2.49
CA ASP A 36 2.49 -11.96 1.31
C ASP A 36 1.74 -11.30 0.16
N ILE A 37 2.43 -10.42 -0.58
CA ILE A 37 1.91 -9.83 -1.79
C ILE A 37 2.89 -9.96 -2.96
N VAL A 38 2.32 -10.05 -4.16
CA VAL A 38 3.02 -9.76 -5.42
C VAL A 38 2.13 -8.79 -6.20
N TYR A 39 2.64 -7.61 -6.48
CA TYR A 39 1.89 -6.53 -7.11
C TYR A 39 2.67 -5.99 -8.31
N SER A 40 2.02 -5.88 -9.47
CA SER A 40 2.65 -5.39 -10.69
C SER A 40 1.94 -4.14 -11.20
N THR A 41 2.74 -3.21 -11.73
CA THR A 41 2.26 -2.00 -12.41
C THR A 41 2.89 -1.88 -13.80
N ASP A 42 2.23 -1.14 -14.69
CA ASP A 42 2.82 -0.69 -15.93
C ASP A 42 3.85 0.45 -15.72
N GLU A 43 4.40 0.98 -16.79
CA GLU A 43 5.38 2.07 -16.78
C GLU A 43 4.81 3.42 -16.27
N ASN A 44 3.48 3.56 -16.21
CA ASN A 44 2.76 4.72 -15.68
C ASN A 44 2.22 4.50 -14.28
N PHE A 45 2.64 3.41 -13.60
CA PHE A 45 2.15 2.96 -12.29
C PHE A 45 0.65 2.63 -12.25
N ASN A 46 0.05 2.29 -13.41
CA ASN A 46 -1.28 1.71 -13.41
C ASN A 46 -1.21 0.28 -12.91
N PRO A 47 -2.10 -0.14 -11.99
CA PRO A 47 -2.15 -1.50 -11.50
C PRO A 47 -2.47 -2.48 -12.63
N MET A 48 -1.74 -3.60 -12.67
CA MET A 48 -1.93 -4.68 -13.66
C MET A 48 -2.53 -5.93 -13.01
N ASP A 49 -1.89 -6.38 -11.94
CA ASP A 49 -2.33 -7.53 -11.14
C ASP A 49 -1.80 -7.44 -9.72
N CYS A 50 -2.48 -8.13 -8.79
CA CYS A 50 -2.00 -8.31 -7.44
C CYS A 50 -2.39 -9.70 -6.94
N HIS A 51 -1.47 -10.38 -6.26
CA HIS A 51 -1.75 -11.58 -5.49
C HIS A 51 -1.53 -11.30 -4.01
N VAL A 52 -2.46 -11.75 -3.18
CA VAL A 52 -2.40 -11.61 -1.71
C VAL A 52 -2.61 -12.98 -1.07
N ARG A 53 -1.79 -13.31 -0.07
CA ARG A 53 -2.00 -14.42 0.84
C ARG A 53 -1.98 -13.91 2.28
N LEU A 54 -2.97 -14.30 3.06
CA LEU A 54 -3.18 -13.85 4.43
C LEU A 54 -3.19 -15.03 5.41
N THR A 55 -2.45 -14.87 6.50
CA THR A 55 -2.47 -15.78 7.66
C THR A 55 -2.63 -14.91 8.92
N ILE A 56 -3.42 -15.37 9.88
CA ILE A 56 -3.58 -14.74 11.20
C ILE A 56 -3.25 -15.77 12.27
N GLY A 57 -2.21 -15.52 13.07
CA GLY A 57 -1.59 -16.54 13.89
C GLY A 57 -1.10 -17.68 13.00
N ASP A 58 -1.47 -18.91 13.34
CA ASP A 58 -1.13 -20.11 12.55
C ASP A 58 -2.21 -20.47 11.51
N GLU A 59 -3.28 -19.68 11.39
CA GLU A 59 -4.42 -19.99 10.56
C GLU A 59 -4.39 -19.30 9.21
N PHE A 60 -4.56 -20.06 8.13
CA PHE A 60 -4.78 -19.52 6.79
C PHE A 60 -6.14 -18.84 6.72
N MET A 61 -6.16 -17.56 6.40
CA MET A 61 -7.37 -16.75 6.30
C MET A 61 -7.89 -16.63 4.89
N GLY A 62 -7.01 -16.60 3.90
CA GLY A 62 -7.38 -16.51 2.50
C GLY A 62 -6.23 -16.17 1.57
N SER A 63 -6.48 -16.39 0.29
CA SER A 63 -5.62 -15.96 -0.80
C SER A 63 -6.48 -15.42 -1.93
N GLY A 64 -6.03 -14.37 -2.59
CA GLY A 64 -6.77 -13.75 -3.69
C GLY A 64 -5.85 -13.24 -4.77
N TRP A 65 -6.36 -13.28 -6.00
CA TRP A 65 -5.72 -12.70 -7.16
C TRP A 65 -6.63 -11.62 -7.73
N PHE A 66 -6.04 -10.47 -8.02
CA PHE A 66 -6.70 -9.29 -8.57
C PHE A 66 -6.14 -9.01 -9.95
N LYS A 67 -7.02 -8.73 -10.89
CA LYS A 67 -6.66 -8.29 -12.23
C LYS A 67 -7.36 -6.97 -12.53
N PHE A 68 -6.60 -6.05 -13.10
CA PHE A 68 -7.09 -4.74 -13.47
C PHE A 68 -7.25 -4.67 -14.99
N ASN A 69 -8.48 -4.53 -15.46
CA ASN A 69 -8.83 -4.36 -16.86
C ASN A 69 -9.20 -2.90 -17.07
N LEU A 70 -8.19 -2.06 -17.27
CA LEU A 70 -8.33 -0.60 -17.32
C LEU A 70 -8.02 -0.07 -18.72
N ASP A 71 -8.73 0.99 -19.08
CA ASP A 71 -8.41 1.81 -20.24
C ASP A 71 -7.32 2.86 -19.91
N GLU A 72 -6.98 3.69 -20.89
CA GLU A 72 -5.99 4.78 -20.76
C GLU A 72 -6.38 5.86 -19.71
N ASN A 73 -7.67 5.93 -19.34
CA ASN A 73 -8.18 6.86 -18.33
C ASN A 73 -8.30 6.23 -16.94
N ARG A 74 -7.74 5.03 -16.74
CA ARG A 74 -7.86 4.24 -15.51
C ARG A 74 -9.31 3.90 -15.13
N SER A 75 -10.17 3.75 -16.13
CA SER A 75 -11.57 3.29 -15.97
C SER A 75 -11.70 1.88 -16.50
N GLY A 76 -12.62 1.10 -15.91
CA GLY A 76 -12.84 -0.28 -16.33
C GLY A 76 -13.35 -1.14 -15.20
N ASN A 77 -12.74 -2.31 -14.99
CA ASN A 77 -13.14 -3.17 -13.90
C ASN A 77 -11.95 -3.87 -13.23
N ILE A 78 -12.18 -4.27 -11.98
CA ILE A 78 -11.28 -5.07 -11.17
C ILE A 78 -11.94 -6.43 -10.97
N GLU A 79 -11.26 -7.49 -11.38
CA GLU A 79 -11.64 -8.87 -11.11
C GLU A 79 -10.86 -9.37 -9.89
N CYS A 80 -11.55 -10.06 -8.98
CA CYS A 80 -10.94 -10.72 -7.83
C CYS A 80 -11.41 -12.16 -7.76
N GLU A 81 -10.47 -13.09 -7.84
CA GLU A 81 -10.69 -14.50 -7.56
C GLU A 81 -10.03 -14.82 -6.23
N SER A 82 -10.82 -15.15 -5.23
CA SER A 82 -10.30 -15.42 -3.89
C SER A 82 -10.87 -16.70 -3.28
N TYR A 83 -10.13 -17.22 -2.31
CA TYR A 83 -10.51 -18.38 -1.51
C TYR A 83 -10.06 -18.18 -0.08
N GLY A 84 -10.91 -18.54 0.85
CA GLY A 84 -10.59 -18.59 2.28
C GLY A 84 -11.61 -19.41 3.06
N PRO A 85 -11.24 -19.95 4.24
CA PRO A 85 -12.14 -20.79 5.02
C PRO A 85 -13.49 -20.15 5.35
N SER A 86 -13.50 -18.83 5.60
CA SER A 86 -14.71 -18.10 5.97
C SER A 86 -15.54 -17.61 4.77
N ILE A 87 -14.94 -17.46 3.59
CA ILE A 87 -15.62 -16.95 2.39
C ILE A 87 -15.87 -18.02 1.33
N GLY A 88 -15.26 -19.21 1.46
CA GLY A 88 -15.25 -20.23 0.42
C GLY A 88 -14.50 -19.72 -0.83
N ARG A 89 -14.96 -20.10 -2.00
CA ARG A 89 -14.51 -19.55 -3.28
C ARG A 89 -15.38 -18.35 -3.66
N LEU A 90 -14.75 -17.23 -3.90
CA LEU A 90 -15.39 -15.97 -4.26
C LEU A 90 -14.84 -15.45 -5.60
N SER A 91 -15.74 -15.14 -6.53
CA SER A 91 -15.44 -14.40 -7.75
C SER A 91 -16.16 -13.07 -7.65
N GLN A 92 -15.41 -11.97 -7.69
CA GLN A 92 -15.93 -10.61 -7.64
C GLN A 92 -15.48 -9.85 -8.88
N ARG A 93 -16.39 -9.08 -9.47
CA ARG A 93 -16.10 -8.10 -10.51
C ARG A 93 -16.68 -6.76 -10.09
N THR A 94 -15.80 -5.77 -10.00
CA THR A 94 -16.16 -4.41 -9.58
C THR A 94 -15.89 -3.46 -10.73
N GLU A 95 -16.95 -2.79 -11.23
CA GLU A 95 -16.78 -1.70 -12.19
C GLU A 95 -16.26 -0.46 -11.44
N THR A 96 -15.28 0.22 -12.04
CA THR A 96 -14.61 1.33 -11.35
C THR A 96 -15.41 2.65 -11.41
N GLU A 97 -16.44 2.74 -12.27
CA GLU A 97 -17.29 3.93 -12.43
C GLU A 97 -16.48 5.24 -12.59
N GLY A 98 -15.41 5.17 -13.39
CA GLY A 98 -14.51 6.28 -13.65
C GLY A 98 -13.09 6.04 -13.14
N PRO A 99 -12.20 7.02 -13.31
CA PRO A 99 -10.81 6.89 -12.95
C PRO A 99 -10.61 6.76 -11.44
N PHE A 100 -9.58 6.00 -11.07
CA PHE A 100 -9.10 5.90 -9.69
C PHE A 100 -7.58 6.07 -9.65
N ASP A 101 -7.05 6.35 -8.47
CA ASP A 101 -5.64 6.74 -8.31
C ASP A 101 -4.68 5.56 -8.22
N GLY A 102 -5.12 4.44 -7.66
CA GLY A 102 -4.28 3.25 -7.58
C GLY A 102 -4.85 2.14 -6.71
N PHE A 103 -4.01 1.14 -6.45
CA PHE A 103 -4.34 -0.01 -5.61
C PHE A 103 -3.36 -0.08 -4.44
N GLY A 104 -3.88 0.09 -3.22
CA GLY A 104 -3.11 -0.07 -2.00
C GLY A 104 -3.03 -1.55 -1.62
N THR A 105 -1.85 -2.01 -1.22
CA THR A 105 -1.62 -3.44 -0.97
C THR A 105 -1.53 -3.79 0.52
N HIS A 106 -1.65 -2.80 1.39
CA HIS A 106 -1.43 -2.82 2.85
C HIS A 106 0.02 -2.92 3.32
N PRO A 107 0.96 -3.65 2.73
CA PRO A 107 2.38 -3.45 3.04
C PRO A 107 2.80 -1.99 2.89
N ILE A 108 3.68 -1.54 3.78
CA ILE A 108 4.14 -0.14 3.88
C ILE A 108 4.78 0.34 2.57
N ILE A 109 5.51 -0.54 1.89
CA ILE A 109 6.08 -0.21 0.58
C ILE A 109 5.00 0.13 -0.46
N GLY A 110 3.83 -0.49 -0.38
CA GLY A 110 2.68 -0.17 -1.23
C GLY A 110 2.16 1.24 -0.97
N ASP A 111 2.06 1.64 0.29
CA ASP A 111 1.64 3.00 0.69
C ASP A 111 2.65 4.04 0.21
N ALA A 112 3.95 3.74 0.29
CA ALA A 112 5.01 4.60 -0.22
C ALA A 112 4.89 4.80 -1.74
N GLN A 113 4.65 3.74 -2.50
CA GLN A 113 4.48 3.81 -3.96
C GLN A 113 3.22 4.60 -4.36
N MET A 114 2.15 4.54 -3.56
CA MET A 114 0.93 5.33 -3.79
C MET A 114 1.17 6.85 -3.74
N CYS A 115 2.18 7.32 -3.01
CA CYS A 115 2.52 8.74 -2.93
C CYS A 115 2.92 9.36 -4.29
N ARG A 116 3.23 8.55 -5.29
CA ARG A 116 3.55 8.99 -6.66
C ARG A 116 2.42 9.74 -7.34
N VAL A 117 1.17 9.50 -6.94
CA VAL A 117 -0.03 10.11 -7.57
C VAL A 117 -0.16 11.61 -7.27
N ILE A 118 0.59 12.14 -6.30
CA ILE A 118 0.56 13.56 -5.94
C ILE A 118 1.52 14.36 -6.83
N ASP A 119 0.98 15.38 -7.49
CA ASP A 119 1.81 16.39 -8.15
C ASP A 119 2.44 17.31 -7.08
N ARG A 120 3.76 17.38 -7.06
CA ARG A 120 4.58 18.14 -6.11
C ARG A 120 5.17 19.41 -6.69
N SER A 121 4.93 19.68 -7.98
CA SER A 121 5.58 20.75 -8.75
C SER A 121 5.35 22.16 -8.17
N ASN A 122 4.24 22.34 -7.45
CA ASN A 122 3.84 23.63 -6.87
C ASN A 122 4.04 23.69 -5.34
N GLY A 123 4.85 22.79 -4.77
CA GLY A 123 5.07 22.70 -3.31
C GLY A 123 3.97 21.96 -2.57
N PRO A 124 3.85 22.16 -1.24
CA PRO A 124 2.88 21.48 -0.41
C PRO A 124 1.46 21.51 -0.97
N THR A 125 0.81 20.37 -1.02
CA THR A 125 -0.52 20.22 -1.62
C THR A 125 -1.26 19.04 -0.99
N ARG A 126 -2.58 19.07 -1.08
CA ARG A 126 -3.45 17.98 -0.63
C ARG A 126 -4.51 17.71 -1.69
N ARG A 127 -4.84 16.44 -1.86
CA ARG A 127 -6.04 16.02 -2.57
C ARG A 127 -6.61 14.73 -1.99
N ASN A 128 -7.87 14.48 -2.19
CA ASN A 128 -8.45 13.18 -1.95
C ASN A 128 -8.06 12.22 -3.08
N VAL A 129 -7.60 11.05 -2.71
CA VAL A 129 -7.27 9.95 -3.63
C VAL A 129 -8.31 8.86 -3.47
N ARG A 130 -8.77 8.37 -4.60
CA ARG A 130 -9.68 7.24 -4.71
C ARG A 130 -8.87 5.99 -5.00
N VAL A 131 -8.84 5.04 -4.10
CA VAL A 131 -8.03 3.83 -4.23
C VAL A 131 -8.85 2.58 -3.95
N PHE A 132 -8.43 1.47 -4.54
CA PHE A 132 -8.96 0.16 -4.18
C PHE A 132 -7.94 -0.60 -3.34
N LEU A 133 -8.43 -1.48 -2.48
CA LEU A 133 -7.67 -2.26 -1.52
C LEU A 133 -8.10 -3.73 -1.57
N PRO A 134 -7.24 -4.67 -1.18
CA PRO A 134 -7.60 -6.08 -1.07
C PRO A 134 -8.34 -6.43 0.24
N SER A 135 -8.68 -5.46 1.07
CA SER A 135 -9.35 -5.65 2.35
C SER A 135 -9.99 -4.35 2.82
N PRO A 136 -11.18 -4.36 3.44
CA PRO A 136 -11.77 -3.19 4.10
C PRO A 136 -11.23 -2.93 5.52
N ASP A 137 -10.27 -3.68 5.98
CA ASP A 137 -9.68 -3.60 7.33
C ASP A 137 -8.34 -2.87 7.31
N HIS A 138 -8.08 -1.96 8.26
CA HIS A 138 -6.85 -1.17 8.33
C HIS A 138 -5.58 -2.02 8.48
N ARG A 139 -5.68 -3.20 9.12
CA ARG A 139 -4.57 -4.17 9.21
C ARG A 139 -4.55 -5.11 8.01
N GLY A 140 -5.56 -5.02 7.11
CA GLY A 140 -5.79 -5.97 6.05
C GLY A 140 -6.04 -7.39 6.56
N ALA A 141 -6.68 -7.53 7.72
CA ALA A 141 -6.87 -8.80 8.42
C ALA A 141 -8.14 -9.56 7.97
N THR A 142 -8.75 -9.19 6.86
CA THR A 142 -9.85 -9.94 6.25
C THR A 142 -9.39 -10.74 5.04
N PRO A 143 -10.08 -11.85 4.68
CA PRO A 143 -9.82 -12.51 3.41
C PRO A 143 -9.87 -11.56 2.22
N PRO A 144 -9.06 -11.78 1.16
CA PRO A 144 -8.95 -10.83 0.06
C PRO A 144 -10.28 -10.62 -0.68
N ILE A 145 -10.72 -9.36 -0.73
CA ILE A 145 -11.87 -8.87 -1.52
C ILE A 145 -11.56 -7.46 -2.02
N VAL A 146 -12.20 -7.04 -3.13
CA VAL A 146 -12.08 -5.65 -3.59
C VAL A 146 -12.85 -4.73 -2.66
N SER A 147 -12.17 -3.73 -2.11
CA SER A 147 -12.74 -2.67 -1.29
C SER A 147 -12.29 -1.31 -1.82
N GLU A 148 -13.17 -0.33 -1.82
CA GLU A 148 -12.87 1.04 -2.22
C GLU A 148 -12.73 1.94 -1.00
N VAL A 149 -11.76 2.85 -1.03
CA VAL A 149 -11.58 3.90 -0.04
C VAL A 149 -11.22 5.22 -0.71
N ASN A 150 -11.71 6.31 -0.13
CA ASN A 150 -11.29 7.67 -0.45
C ASN A 150 -10.58 8.22 0.77
N ILE A 151 -9.36 8.70 0.60
CA ILE A 151 -8.51 9.20 1.69
C ILE A 151 -7.76 10.44 1.24
N GLY A 152 -7.59 11.40 2.13
CA GLY A 152 -6.72 12.55 1.89
C GLY A 152 -5.26 12.13 1.84
N LEU A 153 -4.53 12.64 0.84
CA LEU A 153 -3.08 12.50 0.74
C LEU A 153 -2.46 13.86 0.57
N GLU A 154 -1.59 14.23 1.49
CA GLU A 154 -0.87 15.50 1.52
C GLU A 154 0.59 15.28 1.17
N TYR A 155 1.15 16.12 0.28
CA TYR A 155 2.57 16.36 0.22
C TYR A 155 2.88 17.54 1.16
N VAL A 156 3.68 17.29 2.18
CA VAL A 156 4.00 18.25 3.23
C VAL A 156 5.25 19.06 2.86
N GLY A 157 6.24 18.42 2.23
CA GLY A 157 7.49 19.07 1.84
C GLY A 157 8.64 18.09 1.68
N ASP A 158 9.83 18.66 1.59
CA ASP A 158 11.09 17.93 1.45
C ASP A 158 11.82 17.91 2.80
N GLU A 159 12.36 16.76 3.15
CA GLU A 159 13.15 16.59 4.38
C GLU A 159 14.32 15.62 4.14
N THR A 160 15.43 15.82 4.86
CA THR A 160 16.50 14.83 4.93
C THR A 160 16.32 14.01 6.20
N VAL A 161 16.23 12.70 6.06
CA VAL A 161 15.92 11.75 7.13
C VAL A 161 17.07 10.78 7.33
N THR A 162 17.43 10.52 8.58
CA THR A 162 18.45 9.53 8.96
C THR A 162 17.82 8.41 9.77
N VAL A 163 17.93 7.20 9.27
CA VAL A 163 17.51 5.94 9.90
C VAL A 163 18.67 4.94 9.92
N GLU A 164 18.46 3.72 10.41
CA GLU A 164 19.52 2.70 10.48
C GLU A 164 20.10 2.37 9.10
N ALA A 165 19.27 2.32 8.05
CA ALA A 165 19.70 2.06 6.67
C ALA A 165 20.55 3.18 6.05
N GLY A 166 20.59 4.39 6.65
CA GLY A 166 21.37 5.52 6.15
C GLY A 166 20.66 6.86 6.21
N THR A 167 21.19 7.83 5.45
CA THR A 167 20.62 9.17 5.33
C THR A 167 20.07 9.38 3.92
N PHE A 168 18.82 9.82 3.82
CA PHE A 168 18.08 9.94 2.58
C PHE A 168 17.44 11.32 2.42
N ASP A 169 17.48 11.86 1.21
CA ASP A 169 16.63 12.98 0.83
C ASP A 169 15.23 12.45 0.49
N CYS A 170 14.25 12.91 1.23
CA CYS A 170 12.90 12.39 1.20
C CYS A 170 11.86 13.43 0.80
N PHE A 171 10.77 12.95 0.23
CA PHE A 171 9.49 13.63 0.25
C PHE A 171 8.74 13.21 1.51
N HIS A 172 8.15 14.17 2.23
CA HIS A 172 7.26 13.93 3.35
C HIS A 172 5.81 13.99 2.89
N PHE A 173 5.08 12.91 3.12
CA PHE A 173 3.65 12.80 2.86
C PHE A 173 2.87 12.53 4.14
N ARG A 174 1.57 12.79 4.11
CA ARG A 174 0.64 12.46 5.17
C ARG A 174 -0.67 11.94 4.61
N TYR A 175 -1.08 10.75 5.05
CA TYR A 175 -2.43 10.26 4.85
C TYR A 175 -3.35 10.83 5.92
N VAL A 176 -4.53 11.32 5.51
CA VAL A 176 -5.51 11.95 6.38
C VAL A 176 -6.90 11.42 6.04
N ASP A 177 -7.49 10.67 6.95
CA ASP A 177 -8.85 10.12 6.81
C ASP A 177 -9.81 10.96 7.66
N ASP A 178 -10.17 12.14 7.17
CA ASP A 178 -11.02 13.12 7.85
C ASP A 178 -12.37 13.34 7.15
N GLU A 179 -12.63 12.62 6.04
CA GLU A 179 -13.87 12.69 5.30
C GLU A 179 -14.59 11.32 5.26
N GLY A 180 -15.88 11.33 5.52
CA GLY A 180 -16.71 10.13 5.44
C GLY A 180 -16.58 9.17 6.64
N PRO A 181 -17.07 7.92 6.48
CA PRO A 181 -17.14 6.95 7.57
C PRO A 181 -15.80 6.26 7.88
N GLY A 182 -14.77 6.49 7.08
CA GLY A 182 -13.51 5.76 7.14
C GLY A 182 -13.60 4.31 6.65
N MET A 183 -12.46 3.61 6.68
CA MET A 183 -12.36 2.23 6.28
C MET A 183 -13.02 1.32 7.32
N GLY A 184 -13.97 0.48 6.88
CA GLY A 184 -14.73 -0.38 7.78
C GLY A 184 -15.57 0.35 8.82
N GLY A 185 -15.88 1.64 8.62
CA GLY A 185 -16.64 2.48 9.54
C GLY A 185 -15.79 3.14 10.63
N THR A 186 -14.47 3.09 10.52
CA THR A 186 -13.52 3.73 11.45
C THR A 186 -12.52 4.57 10.67
N GLN A 187 -12.36 5.83 11.03
CA GLN A 187 -11.36 6.70 10.43
C GLN A 187 -9.95 6.25 10.81
N HIS A 188 -9.07 6.21 9.81
CA HIS A 188 -7.66 5.94 10.04
C HIS A 188 -7.00 7.14 10.70
N PRO A 189 -6.20 6.97 11.78
CA PRO A 189 -5.40 8.05 12.32
C PRO A 189 -4.44 8.62 11.28
N SER A 190 -4.06 9.88 11.42
CA SER A 190 -3.07 10.49 10.53
C SER A 190 -1.79 9.66 10.50
N TYR A 191 -1.30 9.44 9.28
CA TYR A 191 -0.12 8.63 9.00
C TYR A 191 0.90 9.47 8.22
N ASP A 192 1.97 9.86 8.89
CA ASP A 192 3.10 10.54 8.27
C ASP A 192 4.08 9.53 7.67
N MET A 193 4.60 9.84 6.47
CA MET A 193 5.48 8.97 5.72
C MET A 193 6.56 9.75 4.99
N TRP A 194 7.79 9.29 5.10
CA TRP A 194 8.94 9.81 4.34
C TRP A 194 9.41 8.76 3.35
N VAL A 195 9.47 9.15 2.09
CA VAL A 195 9.89 8.28 0.99
C VAL A 195 11.05 8.88 0.23
N THR A 196 11.94 8.05 -0.30
CA THR A 196 13.05 8.52 -1.13
C THR A 196 12.54 9.27 -2.37
N LYS A 197 13.27 10.30 -2.80
CA LYS A 197 12.85 11.15 -3.95
C LYS A 197 12.91 10.44 -5.29
N ASP A 198 13.81 9.50 -5.45
CA ASP A 198 14.09 8.86 -6.73
C ASP A 198 13.06 7.76 -7.06
N ASP A 199 12.80 6.87 -6.13
CA ASP A 199 12.09 5.62 -6.38
C ASP A 199 10.94 5.35 -5.40
N PHE A 200 10.65 6.30 -4.47
CA PHE A 200 9.59 6.20 -3.47
C PHE A 200 9.71 4.95 -2.59
N ILE A 201 10.94 4.66 -2.17
CA ILE A 201 11.18 3.67 -1.12
C ILE A 201 10.78 4.29 0.21
N PHE A 202 10.03 3.54 1.00
CA PHE A 202 9.72 3.91 2.38
C PHE A 202 11.00 4.07 3.20
N VAL A 203 11.14 5.17 3.94
CA VAL A 203 12.29 5.44 4.82
C VAL A 203 11.87 5.42 6.27
N GLN A 204 10.85 6.17 6.63
CA GLN A 204 10.23 6.15 7.96
C GLN A 204 8.77 6.58 7.87
N GLY A 205 8.01 6.28 8.91
CA GLY A 205 6.63 6.74 9.02
C GLY A 205 6.05 6.51 10.40
N GLY A 206 4.99 7.23 10.71
CA GLY A 206 4.33 7.16 12.00
C GLY A 206 2.83 7.30 11.90
N VAL A 207 2.12 6.38 12.53
CA VAL A 207 0.67 6.42 12.69
C VAL A 207 0.35 6.89 14.10
N GLY A 208 -0.48 7.91 14.21
CA GLY A 208 -0.92 8.47 15.48
C GLY A 208 -2.12 7.76 16.12
N GLY A 209 -2.76 8.44 17.06
CA GLY A 209 -4.01 8.01 17.66
C GLY A 209 -3.94 6.63 18.32
N TYR A 210 -4.99 5.83 18.12
CA TYR A 210 -5.12 4.50 18.72
C TYR A 210 -4.14 3.46 18.17
N MET A 211 -3.56 3.69 16.99
CA MET A 211 -2.58 2.78 16.37
C MET A 211 -1.16 3.01 16.87
N ALA A 212 -0.79 4.26 17.20
CA ALA A 212 0.47 4.71 17.81
C ALA A 212 1.70 3.86 17.43
N THR A 213 2.00 3.77 16.13
CA THR A 213 3.08 2.93 15.58
C THR A 213 4.09 3.79 14.86
N TRP A 214 5.36 3.43 14.95
CA TRP A 214 6.47 4.03 14.23
C TRP A 214 7.23 2.98 13.44
N TYR A 215 7.60 3.30 12.20
CA TYR A 215 8.29 2.41 11.25
C TYR A 215 9.57 3.07 10.77
N GLU A 216 10.63 2.27 10.61
CA GLU A 216 11.92 2.73 10.08
C GLU A 216 12.53 1.70 9.14
N LEU A 217 13.18 2.17 8.09
CA LEU A 217 13.97 1.36 7.18
C LEU A 217 15.28 0.98 7.88
N ILE A 218 15.50 -0.33 8.05
CA ILE A 218 16.66 -0.87 8.75
C ILE A 218 17.80 -1.16 7.75
N GLU A 219 17.45 -1.65 6.56
CA GLU A 219 18.41 -2.06 5.53
C GLU A 219 17.84 -1.76 4.13
N LEU A 220 18.68 -1.29 3.23
CA LEU A 220 18.35 -1.09 1.82
C LEU A 220 19.52 -1.54 0.95
N ASP A 221 19.32 -2.61 0.20
CA ASP A 221 20.24 -3.06 -0.84
C ASP A 221 19.72 -2.61 -2.22
N ARG A 222 20.58 -1.89 -2.95
CA ARG A 222 20.35 -1.49 -4.33
C ARG A 222 21.43 -2.12 -5.20
N PRO A 223 21.09 -3.08 -6.07
CA PRO A 223 22.09 -3.68 -6.95
C PRO A 223 22.73 -2.59 -7.81
N THR A 224 24.04 -2.55 -7.83
CA THR A 224 24.81 -1.69 -8.72
C THR A 224 24.61 -2.24 -10.14
N ILE A 225 23.88 -1.50 -10.98
CA ILE A 225 23.81 -1.83 -12.39
C ILE A 225 25.18 -1.45 -12.97
N GLY A 226 25.98 -2.48 -13.24
CA GLY A 226 27.30 -2.35 -13.86
C GLY A 226 27.21 -2.09 -15.36
#